data_26b183127f02d5df86053812a98de26e
#
_entry.id   26b183127f02d5df86053812a98de26e
#
_cell.length_a   1.000
_cell.length_b   1.000
_cell.length_c   1.000
_cell.angle_alpha   90.00
_cell.angle_beta   90.00
_cell.angle_gamma   90.00
#
_symmetry.space_group_name_H-M   'P 1'
#
loop_
_entity.id
_entity.type
_entity.pdbx_description
1 polymer ?
#
loop_
_entity_poly.entity_id
_entity_poly.type
_entity_poly.pdbx_seq_one_letter_code
_entity_poly.pdbx_strand_id
1 'polypeptide(L)'
;MAAAANKGGECVKVVVRCRPMNSTEVKDSRENIVEMDLKEAVARVRRPGTTDFKDFTFDQVYGPNTQQADFYEQTGYAIVENVMDGYNGTIFAYGQTGTGKTHTMVGPDGNEEQYGVIPRTFHHIFRNINSTPNKKFLVRASYLEIYNEEIRDLLSKTPKAKLELKDHPDGGVMVKDLSNLVVKDANGLRQVMDTGIKNRSVASTLMNSESSRSHSIFTITIETAEKFENDDKDHIRVGKMNMVDLAGSERQSKTGATGETLKEATKINMSLSALGNVISALVDSKTNFIPYRDSKLTRLLQDSLGGNTKTVMCACVGPVDYNYDETLSTLRYAYRAKNIKNKPRINEDPKDAMIREFQDEITRLKMKLAERGGGGGGGG
;
A
#
# COMPACT_ATOMS: atom_id res chain seq x y z
N MET A 1 -2.93 -8.26 -24.09
CA MET A 1 -3.08 -6.85 -24.51
C MET A 1 -1.92 -6.08 -23.87
N ALA A 2 -0.86 -5.79 -24.63
CA ALA A 2 0.27 -5.02 -24.13
C ALA A 2 -0.19 -3.56 -23.94
N ALA A 3 -0.12 -3.07 -22.71
CA ALA A 3 -0.41 -1.69 -22.38
C ALA A 3 0.62 -0.79 -23.06
N ALA A 4 0.16 0.08 -23.96
CA ALA A 4 0.96 1.15 -24.52
C ALA A 4 1.60 1.93 -23.35
N ALA A 5 2.92 2.14 -23.42
CA ALA A 5 3.64 2.96 -22.46
C ALA A 5 2.96 4.33 -22.33
N ASN A 6 2.23 4.52 -21.26
CA ASN A 6 1.44 5.72 -21.00
C ASN A 6 2.40 6.86 -20.64
N LYS A 7 2.66 7.78 -21.58
CA LYS A 7 3.50 8.98 -21.37
C LYS A 7 2.92 9.98 -20.33
N GLY A 8 1.75 9.70 -19.78
CA GLY A 8 1.15 10.50 -18.72
C GLY A 8 0.95 9.64 -17.48
N GLY A 9 1.66 9.86 -16.40
CA GLY A 9 1.68 9.12 -15.14
C GLY A 9 0.37 8.39 -14.74
N GLU A 10 0.48 7.38 -13.89
CA GLU A 10 -0.63 6.61 -13.33
C GLU A 10 -1.08 7.24 -12.00
N CYS A 11 -2.38 7.51 -11.84
CA CYS A 11 -2.88 8.06 -10.58
C CYS A 11 -2.82 7.01 -9.46
N VAL A 12 -2.64 7.47 -8.22
CA VAL A 12 -2.81 6.64 -7.04
C VAL A 12 -4.26 6.12 -7.03
N LYS A 13 -4.42 4.79 -6.97
CA LYS A 13 -5.74 4.16 -6.81
C LYS A 13 -6.19 4.35 -5.37
N VAL A 14 -7.39 4.87 -5.16
CA VAL A 14 -7.94 5.09 -3.81
C VAL A 14 -9.22 4.31 -3.64
N VAL A 15 -9.23 3.43 -2.65
CA VAL A 15 -10.40 2.65 -2.26
C VAL A 15 -10.83 3.00 -0.84
N VAL A 16 -12.13 2.91 -0.57
CA VAL A 16 -12.68 3.15 0.78
C VAL A 16 -13.31 1.88 1.31
N ARG A 17 -13.01 1.54 2.57
CA ARG A 17 -13.60 0.39 3.24
C ARG A 17 -14.28 0.82 4.53
N CYS A 18 -15.57 0.54 4.66
CA CYS A 18 -16.34 0.74 5.89
C CYS A 18 -16.44 -0.59 6.64
N ARG A 19 -16.02 -0.61 7.92
CA ARG A 19 -16.22 -1.78 8.79
C ARG A 19 -17.68 -1.90 9.25
N PRO A 20 -18.13 -3.07 9.67
CA PRO A 20 -19.41 -3.20 10.38
C PRO A 20 -19.40 -2.46 11.72
N MET A 21 -20.59 -2.19 12.25
CA MET A 21 -20.74 -1.73 13.64
C MET A 21 -20.26 -2.82 14.59
N ASN A 22 -19.53 -2.43 15.63
CA ASN A 22 -19.10 -3.34 16.66
C ASN A 22 -20.23 -3.58 17.70
N SER A 23 -20.04 -4.56 18.59
CA SER A 23 -21.04 -4.93 19.58
C SER A 23 -21.43 -3.80 20.54
N THR A 24 -20.48 -2.92 20.90
CA THR A 24 -20.72 -1.76 21.77
C THR A 24 -21.56 -0.72 21.03
N GLU A 25 -21.21 -0.41 19.78
CA GLU A 25 -21.96 0.54 18.95
C GLU A 25 -23.41 0.11 18.71
N VAL A 26 -23.62 -1.20 18.50
CA VAL A 26 -24.97 -1.78 18.39
C VAL A 26 -25.73 -1.69 19.73
N LYS A 27 -25.08 -2.07 20.85
CA LYS A 27 -25.65 -2.00 22.19
C LYS A 27 -26.04 -0.58 22.59
N ASP A 28 -25.21 0.40 22.23
CA ASP A 28 -25.45 1.81 22.51
C ASP A 28 -26.43 2.46 21.52
N SER A 29 -27.03 1.66 20.62
CA SER A 29 -27.98 2.13 19.58
C SER A 29 -27.44 3.29 18.77
N ARG A 30 -26.15 3.25 18.40
CA ARG A 30 -25.52 4.28 17.60
C ARG A 30 -26.10 4.33 16.20
N GLU A 31 -26.14 5.54 15.65
CA GLU A 31 -26.66 5.76 14.31
C GLU A 31 -25.59 5.42 13.25
N ASN A 32 -25.99 4.62 12.23
CA ASN A 32 -25.16 4.44 11.05
C ASN A 32 -25.33 5.64 10.12
N ILE A 33 -24.22 6.36 9.88
CA ILE A 33 -24.19 7.58 9.05
C ILE A 33 -23.40 7.39 7.74
N VAL A 34 -22.89 6.18 7.45
CA VAL A 34 -22.07 5.92 6.27
C VAL A 34 -22.76 4.93 5.35
N GLU A 35 -22.91 5.31 4.10
CA GLU A 35 -23.47 4.46 3.04
C GLU A 35 -22.42 4.25 1.94
N MET A 36 -22.32 3.00 1.43
CA MET A 36 -21.42 2.63 0.35
C MET A 36 -22.22 2.19 -0.87
N ASP A 37 -22.21 3.01 -1.91
CA ASP A 37 -22.77 2.66 -3.22
C ASP A 37 -21.69 1.91 -4.03
N LEU A 38 -21.79 0.58 -4.03
CA LEU A 38 -20.79 -0.29 -4.67
C LEU A 38 -20.82 -0.20 -6.20
N LYS A 39 -21.94 0.21 -6.81
CA LYS A 39 -22.08 0.33 -8.26
C LYS A 39 -21.43 1.61 -8.79
N GLU A 40 -21.70 2.71 -8.11
CA GLU A 40 -21.20 4.03 -8.50
C GLU A 40 -19.85 4.36 -7.84
N ALA A 41 -19.33 3.45 -6.98
CA ALA A 41 -18.11 3.65 -6.19
C ALA A 41 -18.14 4.93 -5.35
N VAL A 42 -19.29 5.23 -4.73
CA VAL A 42 -19.53 6.42 -3.93
C VAL A 42 -19.62 6.07 -2.46
N ALA A 43 -18.82 6.76 -1.64
CA ALA A 43 -18.97 6.78 -0.18
C ALA A 43 -19.77 8.04 0.22
N ARG A 44 -20.89 7.84 0.91
CA ARG A 44 -21.75 8.91 1.42
C ARG A 44 -21.64 8.97 2.92
N VAL A 45 -21.52 10.17 3.48
CA VAL A 45 -21.54 10.38 4.91
C VAL A 45 -22.61 11.42 5.28
N ARG A 46 -23.51 11.00 6.15
CA ARG A 46 -24.63 11.82 6.62
C ARG A 46 -24.23 12.60 7.88
N ARG A 47 -24.58 13.87 7.92
CA ARG A 47 -24.40 14.67 9.14
C ARG A 47 -25.38 14.18 10.22
N PRO A 48 -24.89 13.84 11.43
CA PRO A 48 -25.77 13.37 12.52
C PRO A 48 -26.93 14.32 12.80
N GLY A 49 -28.13 13.76 12.99
CA GLY A 49 -29.35 14.53 13.25
C GLY A 49 -29.90 15.30 12.04
N THR A 50 -29.38 15.07 10.83
CA THR A 50 -29.87 15.69 9.59
C THR A 50 -30.06 14.68 8.48
N THR A 51 -30.64 15.11 7.36
CA THR A 51 -30.76 14.35 6.11
C THR A 51 -29.67 14.72 5.10
N ASP A 52 -28.70 15.57 5.47
CA ASP A 52 -27.69 16.08 4.55
C ASP A 52 -26.55 15.06 4.38
N PHE A 53 -26.30 14.64 3.15
CA PHE A 53 -25.21 13.77 2.77
C PHE A 53 -24.08 14.56 2.11
N LYS A 54 -22.85 14.04 2.28
CA LYS A 54 -21.69 14.42 1.48
C LYS A 54 -21.19 13.20 0.74
N ASP A 55 -21.12 13.33 -0.56
CA ASP A 55 -20.75 12.26 -1.48
C ASP A 55 -19.29 12.39 -1.93
N PHE A 56 -18.59 11.26 -1.99
CA PHE A 56 -17.21 11.17 -2.46
C PHE A 56 -17.09 9.97 -3.39
N THR A 57 -16.67 10.18 -4.63
CA THR A 57 -16.45 9.12 -5.61
C THR A 57 -14.99 8.66 -5.58
N PHE A 58 -14.78 7.34 -5.50
CA PHE A 58 -13.48 6.69 -5.43
C PHE A 58 -13.29 5.71 -6.58
N ASP A 59 -12.14 5.04 -6.63
CA ASP A 59 -11.90 3.98 -7.61
C ASP A 59 -12.72 2.73 -7.26
N GLN A 60 -12.93 2.48 -5.95
CA GLN A 60 -13.83 1.46 -5.44
C GLN A 60 -14.22 1.75 -4.00
N VAL A 61 -15.39 1.27 -3.56
CA VAL A 61 -15.83 1.31 -2.16
C VAL A 61 -16.27 -0.08 -1.71
N TYR A 62 -16.07 -0.36 -0.43
CA TYR A 62 -16.34 -1.64 0.20
C TYR A 62 -17.21 -1.44 1.44
N GLY A 63 -18.34 -2.10 1.47
CA GLY A 63 -19.28 -2.05 2.60
C GLY A 63 -18.90 -3.02 3.72
N PRO A 64 -19.67 -3.00 4.83
CA PRO A 64 -19.39 -3.78 6.03
C PRO A 64 -19.41 -5.31 5.82
N ASN A 65 -20.09 -5.79 4.78
CA ASN A 65 -20.21 -7.22 4.47
C ASN A 65 -19.13 -7.72 3.49
N THR A 66 -18.21 -6.87 3.07
CA THR A 66 -17.16 -7.24 2.12
C THR A 66 -16.18 -8.22 2.75
N GLN A 67 -16.05 -9.40 2.14
CA GLN A 67 -15.12 -10.43 2.59
C GLN A 67 -13.67 -10.05 2.29
N GLN A 68 -12.74 -10.56 3.08
CA GLN A 68 -11.30 -10.31 2.90
C GLN A 68 -10.79 -10.81 1.54
N ALA A 69 -11.30 -11.95 1.07
CA ALA A 69 -10.95 -12.49 -0.24
C ALA A 69 -11.36 -11.56 -1.37
N ASP A 70 -12.60 -11.06 -1.36
CA ASP A 70 -13.12 -10.16 -2.40
C ASP A 70 -12.35 -8.83 -2.40
N PHE A 71 -12.06 -8.29 -1.20
CA PHE A 71 -11.25 -7.09 -1.07
C PHE A 71 -9.85 -7.28 -1.68
N TYR A 72 -9.19 -8.41 -1.38
CA TYR A 72 -7.88 -8.72 -1.90
C TYR A 72 -7.89 -8.88 -3.42
N GLU A 73 -8.82 -9.65 -3.96
CA GLU A 73 -8.94 -9.91 -5.40
C GLU A 73 -9.10 -8.61 -6.21
N GLN A 74 -9.94 -7.71 -5.72
CA GLN A 74 -10.23 -6.45 -6.41
C GLN A 74 -9.19 -5.35 -6.18
N THR A 75 -8.43 -5.42 -5.07
CA THR A 75 -7.52 -4.34 -4.67
C THR A 75 -6.04 -4.77 -4.68
N GLY A 76 -5.71 -5.90 -4.07
CA GLY A 76 -4.33 -6.35 -3.87
C GLY A 76 -3.76 -7.14 -5.04
N TYR A 77 -4.60 -7.95 -5.69
CA TYR A 77 -4.17 -8.91 -6.71
C TYR A 77 -3.34 -8.26 -7.82
N ALA A 78 -3.88 -7.23 -8.46
CA ALA A 78 -3.21 -6.55 -9.58
C ALA A 78 -1.87 -5.89 -9.18
N ILE A 79 -1.74 -5.42 -7.94
CA ILE A 79 -0.49 -4.84 -7.45
C ILE A 79 0.59 -5.92 -7.31
N VAL A 80 0.22 -7.09 -6.78
CA VAL A 80 1.15 -8.23 -6.64
C VAL A 80 1.63 -8.72 -8.01
N GLU A 81 0.72 -8.86 -8.99
CA GLU A 81 1.09 -9.23 -10.37
C GLU A 81 2.11 -8.23 -10.96
N ASN A 82 1.86 -6.92 -10.82
CA ASN A 82 2.80 -5.91 -11.28
C ASN A 82 4.17 -6.02 -10.57
N VAL A 83 4.19 -6.37 -9.29
CA VAL A 83 5.45 -6.55 -8.55
C VAL A 83 6.21 -7.78 -9.06
N MET A 84 5.52 -8.86 -9.40
CA MET A 84 6.13 -10.04 -10.04
C MET A 84 6.74 -9.70 -11.42
N ASP A 85 6.20 -8.70 -12.12
CA ASP A 85 6.70 -8.18 -13.39
C ASP A 85 7.87 -7.18 -13.24
N GLY A 86 8.28 -6.85 -12.00
CA GLY A 86 9.40 -5.96 -11.71
C GLY A 86 9.03 -4.50 -11.42
N TYR A 87 7.73 -4.17 -11.26
CA TYR A 87 7.32 -2.84 -10.77
C TYR A 87 7.45 -2.74 -9.25
N ASN A 88 7.55 -1.51 -8.75
CA ASN A 88 7.29 -1.26 -7.34
C ASN A 88 5.79 -1.14 -7.08
N GLY A 89 5.32 -1.77 -6.00
CA GLY A 89 3.94 -1.72 -5.53
C GLY A 89 3.86 -1.22 -4.09
N THR A 90 2.83 -0.45 -3.76
CA THR A 90 2.54 -0.03 -2.39
C THR A 90 1.05 -0.10 -2.12
N ILE A 91 0.68 -0.73 -1.01
CA ILE A 91 -0.68 -0.66 -0.44
C ILE A 91 -0.55 -0.10 0.98
N PHE A 92 -1.26 0.98 1.28
CA PHE A 92 -1.28 1.54 2.62
C PHE A 92 -2.70 1.79 3.13
N ALA A 93 -2.92 1.43 4.40
CA ALA A 93 -4.17 1.65 5.11
C ALA A 93 -4.12 2.94 5.93
N TYR A 94 -5.12 3.81 5.78
CA TYR A 94 -5.25 5.10 6.45
C TYR A 94 -6.63 5.24 7.09
N GLY A 95 -6.72 5.87 8.24
CA GLY A 95 -7.97 6.17 8.94
C GLY A 95 -7.80 6.19 10.45
N GLN A 96 -8.86 6.51 11.16
CA GLN A 96 -8.90 6.57 12.62
C GLN A 96 -8.58 5.22 13.26
N THR A 97 -8.12 5.20 14.50
CA THR A 97 -8.01 3.99 15.33
C THR A 97 -9.39 3.30 15.42
N GLY A 98 -9.40 1.96 15.30
CA GLY A 98 -10.62 1.17 15.34
C GLY A 98 -11.45 1.14 14.05
N THR A 99 -10.99 1.73 12.94
CA THR A 99 -11.69 1.67 11.63
C THR A 99 -11.35 0.45 10.79
N GLY A 100 -10.47 -0.45 11.27
CA GLY A 100 -10.15 -1.71 10.59
C GLY A 100 -8.92 -1.67 9.68
N LYS A 101 -7.97 -0.74 9.87
CA LYS A 101 -6.69 -0.71 9.12
C LYS A 101 -5.92 -2.02 9.25
N THR A 102 -5.61 -2.41 10.48
CA THR A 102 -4.89 -3.66 10.77
C THR A 102 -5.68 -4.90 10.35
N HIS A 103 -7.01 -4.89 10.51
CA HIS A 103 -7.86 -5.96 9.98
C HIS A 103 -7.74 -6.07 8.45
N THR A 104 -7.72 -4.97 7.73
CA THR A 104 -7.56 -4.94 6.28
C THR A 104 -6.17 -5.41 5.86
N MET A 105 -5.12 -5.00 6.57
CA MET A 105 -3.73 -5.32 6.20
C MET A 105 -3.30 -6.71 6.68
N VAL A 106 -3.57 -7.06 7.91
CA VAL A 106 -3.12 -8.32 8.54
C VAL A 106 -4.27 -9.32 8.69
N GLY A 107 -5.43 -8.86 9.19
CA GLY A 107 -6.54 -9.72 9.60
C GLY A 107 -6.30 -10.36 10.98
N PRO A 108 -7.29 -11.11 11.52
CA PRO A 108 -7.14 -11.88 12.75
C PRO A 108 -6.24 -13.10 12.54
N ASP A 109 -5.53 -13.49 13.59
CA ASP A 109 -4.69 -14.68 13.57
C ASP A 109 -5.53 -15.98 13.64
N GLY A 110 -5.00 -17.06 13.04
CA GLY A 110 -5.60 -18.39 13.12
C GLY A 110 -6.85 -18.64 12.24
N ASN A 111 -7.28 -17.67 11.44
CA ASN A 111 -8.39 -17.85 10.50
C ASN A 111 -8.01 -17.35 9.08
N GLU A 112 -7.71 -18.29 8.19
CA GLU A 112 -7.27 -17.98 6.82
C GLU A 112 -8.33 -17.25 5.98
N GLU A 113 -9.60 -17.48 6.21
CA GLU A 113 -10.69 -16.79 5.51
C GLU A 113 -10.69 -15.29 5.84
N GLN A 114 -10.22 -14.95 7.04
CA GLN A 114 -10.13 -13.57 7.54
C GLN A 114 -8.76 -12.92 7.32
N TYR A 115 -7.81 -13.59 6.67
CA TYR A 115 -6.51 -13.01 6.37
C TYR A 115 -6.64 -11.73 5.56
N GLY A 116 -5.88 -10.70 5.97
CA GLY A 116 -5.79 -9.43 5.28
C GLY A 116 -4.88 -9.48 4.04
N VAL A 117 -4.54 -8.31 3.52
CA VAL A 117 -3.74 -8.16 2.30
C VAL A 117 -2.37 -8.82 2.44
N ILE A 118 -1.68 -8.63 3.58
CA ILE A 118 -0.30 -9.09 3.77
C ILE A 118 -0.20 -10.62 3.65
N PRO A 119 -0.89 -11.44 4.46
CA PRO A 119 -0.77 -12.89 4.38
C PRO A 119 -1.31 -13.46 3.06
N ARG A 120 -2.32 -12.85 2.43
CA ARG A 120 -2.81 -13.27 1.10
C ARG A 120 -1.77 -13.02 0.02
N THR A 121 -1.00 -11.93 0.12
CA THR A 121 0.12 -11.65 -0.77
C THR A 121 1.18 -12.75 -0.72
N PHE A 122 1.45 -13.34 0.45
CA PHE A 122 2.43 -14.43 0.58
C PHE A 122 2.06 -15.65 -0.27
N HIS A 123 0.81 -16.11 -0.14
CA HIS A 123 0.30 -17.24 -0.92
C HIS A 123 0.25 -16.92 -2.41
N HIS A 124 -0.09 -15.70 -2.78
CA HIS A 124 -0.16 -15.27 -4.17
C HIS A 124 1.23 -15.29 -4.83
N ILE A 125 2.24 -14.68 -4.21
CA ILE A 125 3.61 -14.65 -4.71
C ILE A 125 4.13 -16.07 -4.93
N PHE A 126 4.04 -16.95 -3.93
CA PHE A 126 4.59 -18.30 -4.05
C PHE A 126 3.78 -19.22 -4.96
N ARG A 127 2.49 -18.99 -5.14
CA ARG A 127 1.71 -19.66 -6.19
C ARG A 127 2.24 -19.29 -7.57
N ASN A 128 2.49 -18.02 -7.83
CA ASN A 128 3.04 -17.56 -9.11
C ASN A 128 4.46 -18.11 -9.34
N ILE A 129 5.33 -18.08 -8.34
CA ILE A 129 6.68 -18.65 -8.41
C ILE A 129 6.61 -20.15 -8.79
N ASN A 130 5.76 -20.91 -8.13
CA ASN A 130 5.63 -22.35 -8.37
C ASN A 130 5.03 -22.68 -9.76
N SER A 131 4.25 -21.77 -10.33
CA SER A 131 3.67 -21.94 -11.67
C SER A 131 4.60 -21.46 -12.80
N THR A 132 5.79 -20.91 -12.47
CA THR A 132 6.72 -20.35 -13.46
C THR A 132 8.11 -21.01 -13.36
N PRO A 133 8.26 -22.28 -13.75
CA PRO A 133 9.50 -23.06 -13.51
C PRO A 133 10.71 -22.56 -14.31
N ASN A 134 10.48 -21.78 -15.38
CA ASN A 134 11.55 -21.30 -16.27
C ASN A 134 12.24 -20.02 -15.76
N LYS A 135 11.82 -19.48 -14.63
CA LYS A 135 12.41 -18.30 -14.02
C LYS A 135 13.02 -18.66 -12.66
N LYS A 136 14.08 -17.96 -12.30
CA LYS A 136 14.66 -18.05 -10.96
C LYS A 136 14.17 -16.87 -10.13
N PHE A 137 13.84 -17.13 -8.89
CA PHE A 137 13.33 -16.10 -7.97
C PHE A 137 14.17 -16.05 -6.70
N LEU A 138 14.44 -14.84 -6.23
CA LEU A 138 14.98 -14.60 -4.90
C LEU A 138 14.01 -13.65 -4.16
N VAL A 139 13.38 -14.16 -3.11
CA VAL A 139 12.43 -13.41 -2.30
C VAL A 139 13.06 -13.03 -0.98
N ARG A 140 13.00 -11.74 -0.64
CA ARG A 140 13.48 -11.20 0.63
C ARG A 140 12.38 -10.41 1.31
N ALA A 141 12.38 -10.42 2.63
CA ALA A 141 11.43 -9.65 3.43
C ALA A 141 12.12 -8.83 4.50
N SER A 142 11.59 -7.65 4.76
CA SER A 142 11.94 -6.79 5.88
C SER A 142 10.67 -6.28 6.57
N TYR A 143 10.76 -5.98 7.86
CA TYR A 143 9.63 -5.46 8.62
C TYR A 143 10.12 -4.41 9.60
N LEU A 144 9.66 -3.19 9.42
CA LEU A 144 10.04 -2.06 10.25
C LEU A 144 8.84 -1.37 10.88
N GLU A 145 9.11 -0.64 11.93
CA GLU A 145 8.17 0.23 12.61
C GLU A 145 8.71 1.66 12.64
N ILE A 146 7.81 2.64 12.49
CA ILE A 146 8.09 4.04 12.77
C ILE A 146 7.26 4.44 13.98
N TYR A 147 7.93 4.67 15.09
CA TYR A 147 7.33 5.11 16.35
C TYR A 147 8.04 6.37 16.84
N ASN A 148 7.27 7.43 17.10
CA ASN A 148 7.84 8.68 17.62
C ASN A 148 8.94 9.28 16.71
N GLU A 149 8.80 9.17 15.37
CA GLU A 149 9.80 9.55 14.36
C GLU A 149 11.13 8.75 14.44
N GLU A 150 11.13 7.61 15.08
CA GLU A 150 12.24 6.68 15.14
C GLU A 150 11.92 5.42 14.33
N ILE A 151 12.88 4.96 13.53
CA ILE A 151 12.75 3.72 12.75
C ILE A 151 13.33 2.59 13.59
N ARG A 152 12.59 1.50 13.73
CA ARG A 152 12.99 0.28 14.44
C ARG A 152 12.84 -0.93 13.52
N ASP A 153 13.79 -1.83 13.60
CA ASP A 153 13.75 -3.11 12.89
C ASP A 153 13.02 -4.15 13.74
N LEU A 154 11.85 -4.58 13.28
CA LEU A 154 11.05 -5.57 13.99
C LEU A 154 11.60 -7.00 13.86
N LEU A 155 12.60 -7.24 13.01
CA LEU A 155 13.24 -8.55 12.84
C LEU A 155 14.59 -8.67 13.54
N SER A 156 15.10 -7.56 14.08
CA SER A 156 16.37 -7.52 14.79
C SER A 156 16.29 -8.24 16.13
N LYS A 157 17.43 -8.80 16.57
CA LYS A 157 17.61 -9.29 17.96
C LYS A 157 17.52 -8.16 19.00
N THR A 158 17.71 -6.92 18.57
CA THR A 158 17.60 -5.69 19.38
C THR A 158 16.54 -4.76 18.80
N PRO A 159 15.23 -5.10 18.86
CA PRO A 159 14.18 -4.36 18.15
C PRO A 159 13.97 -2.92 18.62
N LYS A 160 14.55 -2.54 19.75
CA LYS A 160 14.53 -1.15 20.26
C LYS A 160 15.66 -0.25 19.70
N ALA A 161 16.62 -0.81 18.96
CA ALA A 161 17.67 -0.04 18.33
C ALA A 161 17.10 0.87 17.23
N LYS A 162 17.55 2.13 17.22
CA LYS A 162 17.12 3.12 16.22
C LYS A 162 17.93 2.95 14.95
N LEU A 163 17.28 2.96 13.81
CA LEU A 163 17.90 2.93 12.50
C LEU A 163 17.85 4.28 11.81
N GLU A 164 18.79 4.50 10.90
CA GLU A 164 18.92 5.74 10.11
C GLU A 164 18.42 5.57 8.67
N LEU A 165 17.78 6.61 8.16
CA LEU A 165 17.50 6.74 6.73
C LEU A 165 18.72 7.33 6.02
N LYS A 166 19.03 6.73 4.86
CA LYS A 166 20.07 7.24 3.93
C LYS A 166 19.52 7.30 2.52
N ASP A 167 20.10 8.18 1.73
CA ASP A 167 19.86 8.19 0.28
C ASP A 167 20.57 6.97 -0.33
N HIS A 168 19.87 6.25 -1.22
CA HIS A 168 20.43 5.10 -1.92
C HIS A 168 21.31 5.60 -3.07
N PRO A 169 22.50 4.99 -3.34
CA PRO A 169 23.38 5.41 -4.44
C PRO A 169 22.68 5.43 -5.81
N ASP A 170 21.79 4.48 -6.07
CA ASP A 170 21.05 4.37 -7.33
C ASP A 170 19.76 5.20 -7.35
N GLY A 171 19.58 6.05 -6.36
CA GLY A 171 18.37 6.87 -6.15
C GLY A 171 17.37 6.27 -5.17
N GLY A 172 16.50 7.12 -4.61
CA GLY A 172 15.52 6.73 -3.59
C GLY A 172 16.10 6.70 -2.17
N VAL A 173 15.43 5.99 -1.28
CA VAL A 173 15.73 5.99 0.17
C VAL A 173 15.89 4.56 0.68
N MET A 174 16.87 4.37 1.55
CA MET A 174 17.12 3.10 2.24
C MET A 174 17.23 3.29 3.75
N VAL A 175 16.86 2.26 4.50
CA VAL A 175 17.12 2.18 5.93
C VAL A 175 18.43 1.42 6.13
N LYS A 176 19.42 2.09 6.72
CA LYS A 176 20.73 1.50 6.97
C LYS A 176 20.57 0.36 7.99
N ASP A 177 21.25 -0.76 7.75
CA ASP A 177 21.32 -1.93 8.63
C ASP A 177 19.96 -2.61 8.93
N LEU A 178 18.92 -2.35 8.12
CA LEU A 178 17.63 -3.04 8.23
C LEU A 178 17.79 -4.53 7.86
N SER A 179 17.28 -5.42 8.70
CA SER A 179 17.22 -6.86 8.42
C SER A 179 16.44 -7.13 7.15
N ASN A 180 17.05 -7.93 6.26
CA ASN A 180 16.46 -8.33 4.99
C ASN A 180 16.63 -9.84 4.83
N LEU A 181 15.58 -10.60 5.18
CA LEU A 181 15.63 -12.05 5.32
C LEU A 181 15.22 -12.73 4.03
N VAL A 182 16.05 -13.65 3.55
CA VAL A 182 15.71 -14.52 2.41
C VAL A 182 14.69 -15.56 2.85
N VAL A 183 13.62 -15.71 2.08
CA VAL A 183 12.54 -16.66 2.33
C VAL A 183 12.31 -17.56 1.12
N LYS A 184 11.90 -18.81 1.36
CA LYS A 184 11.79 -19.85 0.32
C LYS A 184 10.35 -20.23 0.00
N ASP A 185 9.41 -19.87 0.87
CA ASP A 185 8.00 -20.22 0.74
C ASP A 185 7.08 -19.24 1.51
N ALA A 186 5.77 -19.39 1.38
CA ALA A 186 4.79 -18.56 2.06
C ALA A 186 4.86 -18.68 3.59
N ASN A 187 5.23 -19.88 4.11
CA ASN A 187 5.39 -20.08 5.55
C ASN A 187 6.57 -19.29 6.10
N GLY A 188 7.67 -19.21 5.35
CA GLY A 188 8.82 -18.36 5.71
C GLY A 188 8.43 -16.89 5.82
N LEU A 189 7.64 -16.35 4.88
CA LEU A 189 7.08 -14.99 4.98
C LEU A 189 6.17 -14.84 6.20
N ARG A 190 5.34 -15.84 6.49
CA ARG A 190 4.48 -15.84 7.67
C ARG A 190 5.31 -15.78 8.96
N GLN A 191 6.35 -16.60 9.09
CA GLN A 191 7.24 -16.59 10.26
C GLN A 191 7.93 -15.23 10.44
N VAL A 192 8.37 -14.59 9.35
CA VAL A 192 8.92 -13.22 9.39
C VAL A 192 7.88 -12.24 9.93
N MET A 193 6.66 -12.29 9.43
CA MET A 193 5.57 -11.42 9.90
C MET A 193 5.26 -11.64 11.37
N ASP A 194 5.10 -12.89 11.80
CA ASP A 194 4.76 -13.25 13.19
C ASP A 194 5.87 -12.83 14.18
N THR A 195 7.13 -12.97 13.76
CA THR A 195 8.29 -12.47 14.54
C THR A 195 8.20 -10.96 14.74
N GLY A 196 7.93 -10.21 13.67
CA GLY A 196 7.81 -8.75 13.77
C GLY A 196 6.60 -8.31 14.58
N ILE A 197 5.45 -8.96 14.46
CA ILE A 197 4.25 -8.69 15.27
C ILE A 197 4.54 -8.92 16.75
N LYS A 198 5.21 -10.04 17.08
CA LYS A 198 5.65 -10.34 18.46
C LYS A 198 6.58 -9.28 19.02
N ASN A 199 7.59 -8.86 18.25
CA ASN A 199 8.54 -7.83 18.67
C ASN A 199 7.87 -6.45 18.83
N ARG A 200 6.90 -6.11 17.98
CA ARG A 200 6.08 -4.90 18.10
C ARG A 200 5.24 -4.92 19.37
N SER A 201 4.63 -6.05 19.72
CA SER A 201 3.80 -6.18 20.94
C SER A 201 4.61 -6.15 22.24
N VAL A 202 5.83 -6.70 22.25
CA VAL A 202 6.72 -6.67 23.43
C VAL A 202 7.27 -5.26 23.69
N ALA A 203 7.34 -4.42 22.67
CA ALA A 203 7.73 -3.01 22.82
C ALA A 203 6.64 -2.17 23.47
N SER A 204 5.36 -2.60 23.37
CA SER A 204 4.23 -1.88 23.96
C SER A 204 4.19 -2.10 25.48
N THR A 205 4.17 -1.01 26.24
CA THR A 205 3.95 -1.07 27.69
C THR A 205 2.48 -1.30 28.01
N LEU A 206 2.18 -1.98 29.12
CA LEU A 206 0.85 -2.42 29.59
C LEU A 206 -0.26 -1.34 29.66
N MET A 207 0.06 -0.07 29.40
CA MET A 207 -0.89 1.05 29.54
C MET A 207 -1.33 1.72 28.24
N ASN A 208 -0.67 1.45 27.09
CA ASN A 208 -1.02 2.13 25.81
C ASN A 208 -0.91 1.14 24.64
N SER A 209 -1.94 1.03 23.80
CA SER A 209 -1.88 0.25 22.57
C SER A 209 -0.94 0.93 21.57
N GLU A 210 0.35 0.61 21.64
CA GLU A 210 1.42 1.20 20.82
C GLU A 210 1.15 1.00 19.31
N SER A 211 0.41 -0.07 18.95
CA SER A 211 0.04 -0.36 17.57
C SER A 211 -0.84 0.72 16.91
N SER A 212 -1.66 1.45 17.69
CA SER A 212 -2.45 2.57 17.15
C SER A 212 -1.63 3.85 16.95
N ARG A 213 -0.40 3.88 17.48
CA ARG A 213 0.49 5.04 17.54
C ARG A 213 1.76 4.90 16.72
N SER A 214 1.95 3.77 16.07
CA SER A 214 3.10 3.50 15.22
C SER A 214 2.66 3.12 13.82
N HIS A 215 3.50 3.44 12.82
CA HIS A 215 3.34 2.96 11.45
C HIS A 215 4.17 1.70 11.29
N SER A 216 3.62 0.67 10.65
CA SER A 216 4.39 -0.53 10.32
C SER A 216 4.48 -0.71 8.81
N ILE A 217 5.65 -1.08 8.32
CA ILE A 217 5.92 -1.29 6.91
C ILE A 217 6.53 -2.68 6.73
N PHE A 218 5.75 -3.59 6.13
CA PHE A 218 6.21 -4.89 5.69
C PHE A 218 6.59 -4.80 4.22
N THR A 219 7.84 -5.11 3.90
CA THR A 219 8.36 -5.02 2.53
C THR A 219 8.77 -6.39 2.04
N ILE A 220 8.35 -6.75 0.82
CA ILE A 220 8.81 -7.92 0.09
C ILE A 220 9.56 -7.42 -1.15
N THR A 221 10.79 -7.91 -1.36
CA THR A 221 11.56 -7.66 -2.57
C THR A 221 11.68 -8.98 -3.33
N ILE A 222 11.33 -8.96 -4.61
CA ILE A 222 11.37 -10.12 -5.50
C ILE A 222 12.33 -9.81 -6.63
N GLU A 223 13.44 -10.54 -6.69
CA GLU A 223 14.34 -10.53 -7.83
C GLU A 223 13.98 -11.71 -8.72
N THR A 224 13.71 -11.44 -9.99
CA THR A 224 13.37 -12.44 -11.00
C THR A 224 14.46 -12.45 -12.04
N ALA A 225 15.08 -13.60 -12.25
CA ALA A 225 16.05 -13.82 -13.32
C ALA A 225 15.46 -14.72 -14.40
N GLU A 226 15.51 -14.27 -15.64
CA GLU A 226 14.97 -14.94 -16.83
C GLU A 226 16.02 -14.94 -17.94
N LYS A 227 16.13 -16.04 -18.70
CA LYS A 227 16.93 -16.10 -19.91
C LYS A 227 16.05 -15.87 -21.13
N PHE A 228 16.47 -14.99 -22.03
CA PHE A 228 15.81 -14.83 -23.32
C PHE A 228 16.32 -15.85 -24.35
N GLU A 229 15.49 -16.17 -25.32
CA GLU A 229 15.92 -16.95 -26.50
C GLU A 229 17.06 -16.19 -27.18
N ASN A 230 18.20 -16.87 -27.37
CA ASN A 230 19.43 -16.32 -27.96
C ASN A 230 20.31 -15.42 -27.06
N ASP A 231 20.08 -15.37 -25.76
CA ASP A 231 20.98 -14.73 -24.81
C ASP A 231 21.25 -15.66 -23.61
N ASP A 232 22.52 -16.03 -23.40
CA ASP A 232 22.93 -16.87 -22.26
C ASP A 232 22.96 -16.12 -20.92
N LYS A 233 22.72 -14.81 -20.92
CA LYS A 233 22.75 -13.98 -19.73
C LYS A 233 21.40 -14.04 -19.00
N ASP A 234 21.47 -14.03 -17.69
CA ASP A 234 20.32 -13.83 -16.84
C ASP A 234 19.91 -12.34 -16.86
N HIS A 235 18.68 -12.03 -17.27
CA HIS A 235 18.07 -10.71 -17.22
C HIS A 235 17.33 -10.56 -15.90
N ILE A 236 17.72 -9.57 -15.08
CA ILE A 236 17.21 -9.42 -13.72
C ILE A 236 16.22 -8.26 -13.65
N ARG A 237 15.03 -8.54 -13.11
CA ARG A 237 14.05 -7.55 -12.72
C ARG A 237 13.85 -7.57 -11.21
N VAL A 238 13.60 -6.41 -10.62
CA VAL A 238 13.43 -6.27 -9.16
C VAL A 238 12.11 -5.59 -8.85
N GLY A 239 11.15 -6.34 -8.35
CA GLY A 239 9.90 -5.82 -7.82
C GLY A 239 9.97 -5.63 -6.31
N LYS A 240 9.44 -4.50 -5.81
CA LYS A 240 9.37 -4.20 -4.38
C LYS A 240 7.94 -3.93 -3.96
N MET A 241 7.40 -4.70 -3.03
CA MET A 241 6.05 -4.55 -2.47
C MET A 241 6.12 -3.98 -1.07
N ASN A 242 5.59 -2.78 -0.86
CA ASN A 242 5.43 -2.18 0.47
C ASN A 242 3.98 -2.32 0.92
N MET A 243 3.76 -2.88 2.09
CA MET A 243 2.45 -3.02 2.74
C MET A 243 2.49 -2.29 4.07
N VAL A 244 1.68 -1.23 4.18
CA VAL A 244 1.82 -0.22 5.24
C VAL A 244 0.52 -0.13 6.06
N ASP A 245 0.63 -0.41 7.36
CA ASP A 245 -0.42 -0.14 8.34
C ASP A 245 -0.06 1.15 9.09
N LEU A 246 -0.76 2.24 8.79
CA LEU A 246 -0.50 3.55 9.38
C LEU A 246 -1.08 3.66 10.79
N ALA A 247 -0.48 4.51 11.61
CA ALA A 247 -1.05 4.96 12.88
C ALA A 247 -2.44 5.57 12.70
N GLY A 248 -3.18 5.72 13.79
CA GLY A 248 -4.49 6.36 13.77
C GLY A 248 -4.43 7.84 13.36
N SER A 249 -5.38 8.27 12.53
CA SER A 249 -5.44 9.63 11.97
C SER A 249 -6.27 10.60 12.82
N GLU A 250 -6.79 10.18 13.95
CA GLU A 250 -7.59 10.98 14.85
C GLU A 250 -6.82 12.15 15.47
N ARG A 251 -7.53 13.25 15.72
CA ARG A 251 -6.95 14.45 16.33
C ARG A 251 -6.68 14.25 17.82
N GLN A 252 -5.57 14.81 18.31
CA GLN A 252 -5.14 14.74 19.72
C GLN A 252 -6.19 15.24 20.73
N SER A 253 -6.99 16.23 20.38
CA SER A 253 -8.01 16.79 21.26
C SER A 253 -9.01 15.76 21.82
N LYS A 254 -9.15 14.60 21.13
CA LYS A 254 -10.03 13.51 21.55
C LYS A 254 -9.34 12.49 22.48
N THR A 255 -8.00 12.52 22.61
CA THR A 255 -7.27 11.48 23.37
C THR A 255 -7.08 11.80 24.85
N GLY A 256 -7.34 13.04 25.30
CA GLY A 256 -7.15 13.47 26.70
C GLY A 256 -5.70 13.34 27.21
N ALA A 257 -4.72 13.21 26.31
CA ALA A 257 -3.32 12.95 26.65
C ALA A 257 -2.68 14.17 27.34
N THR A 258 -1.88 13.92 28.39
CA THR A 258 -1.13 14.93 29.14
C THR A 258 0.34 14.52 29.31
N GLY A 259 1.24 15.45 29.54
CA GLY A 259 2.65 15.18 29.84
C GLY A 259 3.42 14.52 28.70
N GLU A 260 4.10 13.40 28.96
CA GLU A 260 4.90 12.66 27.97
C GLU A 260 4.04 12.05 26.86
N THR A 261 2.85 11.59 27.20
CA THR A 261 1.86 11.05 26.25
C THR A 261 1.42 12.11 25.23
N LEU A 262 1.37 13.40 25.64
CA LEU A 262 1.08 14.51 24.74
C LEU A 262 2.23 14.74 23.73
N LYS A 263 3.48 14.67 24.17
CA LYS A 263 4.66 14.81 23.29
C LYS A 263 4.72 13.67 22.26
N GLU A 264 4.43 12.45 22.68
CA GLU A 264 4.34 11.28 21.83
C GLU A 264 3.23 11.45 20.77
N ALA A 265 2.01 11.76 21.21
CA ALA A 265 0.88 11.99 20.32
C ALA A 265 1.13 13.15 19.33
N THR A 266 1.89 14.18 19.73
CA THR A 266 2.31 15.29 18.85
C THR A 266 3.19 14.79 17.71
N LYS A 267 4.15 13.90 17.96
CA LYS A 267 5.05 13.37 16.91
C LYS A 267 4.35 12.38 15.98
N ILE A 268 3.41 11.58 16.48
CA ILE A 268 2.59 10.70 15.65
C ILE A 268 1.75 11.53 14.67
N ASN A 269 1.07 12.56 15.18
CA ASN A 269 0.30 13.47 14.34
C ASN A 269 1.18 14.29 13.38
N MET A 270 2.45 14.54 13.74
CA MET A 270 3.41 15.20 12.86
C MET A 270 3.66 14.38 11.60
N SER A 271 3.87 13.05 11.71
CA SER A 271 4.09 12.18 10.54
C SER A 271 2.89 12.15 9.60
N LEU A 272 1.65 12.06 10.14
CA LEU A 272 0.43 12.08 9.34
C LEU A 272 0.11 13.49 8.79
N SER A 273 0.44 14.55 9.52
CA SER A 273 0.34 15.93 9.03
C SER A 273 1.34 16.19 7.90
N ALA A 274 2.59 15.72 8.04
CA ALA A 274 3.59 15.75 6.98
C ALA A 274 3.11 15.01 5.73
N LEU A 275 2.49 13.82 5.91
CA LEU A 275 1.88 13.08 4.82
C LEU A 275 0.76 13.88 4.13
N GLY A 276 -0.07 14.58 4.89
CA GLY A 276 -1.09 15.49 4.37
C GLY A 276 -0.50 16.65 3.57
N ASN A 277 0.60 17.23 4.03
CA ASN A 277 1.32 18.30 3.33
C ASN A 277 1.93 17.80 2.02
N VAL A 278 2.53 16.60 2.02
CA VAL A 278 3.07 15.96 0.81
C VAL A 278 1.95 15.73 -0.21
N ILE A 279 0.82 15.15 0.18
CA ILE A 279 -0.33 14.94 -0.72
C ILE A 279 -0.83 16.27 -1.27
N SER A 280 -0.97 17.29 -0.43
CA SER A 280 -1.42 18.62 -0.88
C SER A 280 -0.43 19.24 -1.87
N ALA A 281 0.87 19.16 -1.61
CA ALA A 281 1.90 19.68 -2.50
C ALA A 281 1.96 18.93 -3.84
N LEU A 282 1.75 17.59 -3.85
CA LEU A 282 1.72 16.79 -5.07
C LEU A 282 0.53 17.09 -5.98
N VAL A 283 -0.57 17.53 -5.40
CA VAL A 283 -1.82 17.86 -6.12
C VAL A 283 -1.85 19.32 -6.56
N ASP A 284 -1.13 20.20 -5.86
CA ASP A 284 -1.06 21.62 -6.21
C ASP A 284 -0.04 21.86 -7.33
N SER A 285 -0.55 22.22 -8.51
CA SER A 285 0.27 22.51 -9.71
C SER A 285 1.19 23.73 -9.56
N LYS A 286 1.04 24.54 -8.51
CA LYS A 286 1.84 25.74 -8.25
C LYS A 286 3.09 25.48 -7.42
N THR A 287 3.20 24.31 -6.79
CA THR A 287 4.27 23.98 -5.85
C THR A 287 5.35 23.14 -6.54
N ASN A 288 6.58 23.63 -6.58
CA ASN A 288 7.75 22.90 -7.08
C ASN A 288 8.48 22.09 -6.00
N PHE A 289 8.18 22.33 -4.74
CA PHE A 289 8.83 21.68 -3.60
C PHE A 289 7.85 20.76 -2.88
N ILE A 290 8.21 19.48 -2.77
CA ILE A 290 7.43 18.46 -2.04
C ILE A 290 8.15 18.13 -0.74
N PRO A 291 7.52 18.34 0.45
CA PRO A 291 8.20 18.27 1.74
C PRO A 291 8.35 16.83 2.27
N TYR A 292 8.96 15.93 1.49
CA TYR A 292 9.16 14.53 1.89
C TYR A 292 10.05 14.38 3.13
N ARG A 293 10.94 15.36 3.39
CA ARG A 293 11.91 15.29 4.49
C ARG A 293 11.36 15.71 5.85
N ASP A 294 10.09 16.15 5.92
CA ASP A 294 9.46 16.61 7.17
C ASP A 294 9.17 15.46 8.13
N SER A 295 9.14 14.20 7.65
CA SER A 295 8.91 13.01 8.47
C SER A 295 9.64 11.79 7.91
N LYS A 296 10.00 10.85 8.78
CA LYS A 296 10.56 9.55 8.37
C LYS A 296 9.57 8.77 7.49
N LEU A 297 8.27 8.85 7.80
CA LEU A 297 7.21 8.22 7.03
C LEU A 297 7.16 8.76 5.60
N THR A 298 7.08 10.07 5.42
CA THR A 298 7.00 10.69 4.09
C THR A 298 8.27 10.46 3.27
N ARG A 299 9.42 10.40 3.93
CA ARG A 299 10.67 10.08 3.29
C ARG A 299 10.72 8.65 2.78
N LEU A 300 10.24 7.66 3.56
CA LEU A 300 10.13 6.25 3.15
C LEU A 300 9.08 6.03 2.06
N LEU A 301 7.99 6.80 2.08
CA LEU A 301 6.91 6.72 1.09
C LEU A 301 7.14 7.61 -0.14
N GLN A 302 8.30 8.24 -0.29
CA GLN A 302 8.59 9.17 -1.38
C GLN A 302 8.34 8.54 -2.75
N ASP A 303 8.80 7.32 -2.98
CA ASP A 303 8.60 6.62 -4.25
C ASP A 303 7.14 6.18 -4.45
N SER A 304 6.40 5.99 -3.36
CA SER A 304 4.98 5.61 -3.37
C SER A 304 4.05 6.78 -3.70
N LEU A 305 4.51 8.02 -3.47
CA LEU A 305 3.72 9.26 -3.62
C LEU A 305 4.45 10.21 -4.57
N GLY A 306 4.12 10.16 -5.85
CA GLY A 306 4.72 10.97 -6.92
C GLY A 306 5.96 10.34 -7.58
N GLY A 307 6.39 9.13 -7.16
CA GLY A 307 7.58 8.45 -7.65
C GLY A 307 7.31 7.21 -8.52
N ASN A 308 8.28 6.28 -8.53
CA ASN A 308 8.28 5.06 -9.35
C ASN A 308 7.55 3.91 -8.65
N THR A 309 6.25 4.04 -8.41
CA THR A 309 5.48 2.99 -7.72
C THR A 309 4.02 2.98 -8.17
N LYS A 310 3.43 1.79 -8.31
CA LYS A 310 1.98 1.60 -8.42
C LYS A 310 1.39 1.57 -7.02
N THR A 311 0.58 2.56 -6.68
CA THR A 311 0.14 2.78 -5.30
C THR A 311 -1.36 2.68 -5.14
N VAL A 312 -1.78 1.97 -4.09
CA VAL A 312 -3.16 1.90 -3.61
C VAL A 312 -3.25 2.44 -2.20
N MET A 313 -4.14 3.38 -1.98
CA MET A 313 -4.55 3.85 -0.68
C MET A 313 -5.88 3.19 -0.28
N CYS A 314 -5.91 2.50 0.84
CA CYS A 314 -7.13 2.01 1.47
C CYS A 314 -7.54 2.94 2.61
N ALA A 315 -8.57 3.76 2.40
CA ALA A 315 -9.14 4.60 3.44
C ALA A 315 -10.16 3.79 4.24
N CYS A 316 -9.86 3.54 5.51
CA CYS A 316 -10.70 2.78 6.42
C CYS A 316 -11.56 3.74 7.26
N VAL A 317 -12.88 3.51 7.30
CA VAL A 317 -13.84 4.35 8.04
C VAL A 317 -14.74 3.50 8.94
N GLY A 318 -15.18 4.10 10.05
CA GLY A 318 -16.23 3.54 10.91
C GLY A 318 -17.61 4.08 10.53
N PRO A 319 -18.69 3.31 10.77
CA PRO A 319 -20.02 3.66 10.29
C PRO A 319 -20.78 4.67 11.17
N VAL A 320 -20.30 4.98 12.39
CA VAL A 320 -21.14 5.54 13.44
C VAL A 320 -21.01 7.06 13.62
N ASP A 321 -22.08 7.65 14.13
CA ASP A 321 -22.34 9.10 14.30
C ASP A 321 -21.27 9.87 15.07
N TYR A 322 -20.77 9.33 16.19
CA TYR A 322 -19.76 10.02 17.00
C TYR A 322 -18.40 10.18 16.33
N ASN A 323 -18.17 9.46 15.21
CA ASN A 323 -16.96 9.54 14.40
C ASN A 323 -17.14 10.39 13.13
N TYR A 324 -18.24 11.14 12.99
CA TYR A 324 -18.56 11.92 11.79
C TYR A 324 -17.40 12.79 11.31
N ASP A 325 -16.79 13.58 12.19
CA ASP A 325 -15.72 14.51 11.81
C ASP A 325 -14.47 13.79 11.32
N GLU A 326 -14.11 12.68 11.97
CA GLU A 326 -12.94 11.86 11.59
C GLU A 326 -13.19 11.10 10.28
N THR A 327 -14.39 10.54 10.11
CA THR A 327 -14.83 9.89 8.88
C THR A 327 -14.83 10.89 7.72
N LEU A 328 -15.39 12.07 7.91
CA LEU A 328 -15.41 13.13 6.91
C LEU A 328 -13.99 13.61 6.55
N SER A 329 -13.13 13.75 7.56
CA SER A 329 -11.71 14.13 7.37
C SER A 329 -10.97 13.06 6.56
N THR A 330 -11.17 11.78 6.87
CA THR A 330 -10.58 10.64 6.16
C THR A 330 -11.03 10.62 4.69
N LEU A 331 -12.33 10.78 4.42
CA LEU A 331 -12.85 10.79 3.05
C LEU A 331 -12.30 11.98 2.23
N ARG A 332 -12.20 13.16 2.81
CA ARG A 332 -11.60 14.33 2.16
C ARG A 332 -10.12 14.14 1.85
N TYR A 333 -9.40 13.51 2.78
CA TYR A 333 -7.99 13.19 2.62
C TYR A 333 -7.78 12.19 1.48
N ALA A 334 -8.54 11.11 1.49
CA ALA A 334 -8.55 10.08 0.46
C ALA A 334 -8.93 10.65 -0.92
N TYR A 335 -9.95 11.50 -0.98
CA TYR A 335 -10.38 12.14 -2.22
C TYR A 335 -9.28 13.01 -2.85
N ARG A 336 -8.46 13.69 -2.05
CA ARG A 336 -7.31 14.43 -2.56
C ARG A 336 -6.22 13.51 -3.08
N ALA A 337 -5.96 12.39 -2.42
CA ALA A 337 -4.93 11.45 -2.81
C ALA A 337 -5.14 10.83 -4.21
N LYS A 338 -6.36 10.74 -4.72
CA LYS A 338 -6.68 10.29 -6.10
C LYS A 338 -5.98 11.09 -7.19
N ASN A 339 -5.62 12.35 -6.92
CA ASN A 339 -5.02 13.24 -7.91
C ASN A 339 -3.48 13.14 -7.95
N ILE A 340 -2.88 12.32 -7.09
CA ILE A 340 -1.43 12.09 -7.10
C ILE A 340 -1.08 11.26 -8.34
N LYS A 341 -0.11 11.75 -9.12
CA LYS A 341 0.40 11.07 -10.31
C LYS A 341 1.75 10.46 -10.04
N ASN A 342 1.83 9.14 -10.13
CA ASN A 342 3.06 8.36 -10.08
C ASN A 342 3.59 8.09 -11.50
N LYS A 343 4.86 7.68 -11.59
CA LYS A 343 5.54 7.33 -12.84
C LYS A 343 6.12 5.92 -12.72
N PRO A 344 5.28 4.87 -12.60
CA PRO A 344 5.75 3.52 -12.41
C PRO A 344 6.50 3.03 -13.66
N ARG A 345 7.63 2.37 -13.43
CA ARG A 345 8.46 1.72 -14.44
C ARG A 345 8.97 0.39 -13.90
N ILE A 346 9.31 -0.52 -14.79
CA ILE A 346 9.96 -1.79 -14.43
C ILE A 346 11.40 -1.48 -13.99
N ASN A 347 11.82 -2.09 -12.88
CA ASN A 347 13.20 -1.98 -12.40
C ASN A 347 14.02 -3.12 -13.03
N GLU A 348 14.73 -2.80 -14.08
CA GLU A 348 15.57 -3.71 -14.88
C GLU A 348 16.85 -2.97 -15.35
N ASP A 349 17.85 -3.70 -15.79
CA ASP A 349 19.03 -3.08 -16.42
C ASP A 349 18.59 -2.22 -17.61
N PRO A 350 19.15 -1.01 -17.81
CA PRO A 350 18.80 -0.14 -18.95
C PRO A 350 18.96 -0.82 -20.32
N LYS A 351 19.92 -1.74 -20.46
CA LYS A 351 20.10 -2.53 -21.69
C LYS A 351 18.97 -3.53 -21.89
N ASP A 352 18.52 -4.17 -20.82
CA ASP A 352 17.40 -5.10 -20.85
C ASP A 352 16.10 -4.38 -21.16
N ALA A 353 15.90 -3.16 -20.61
CA ALA A 353 14.77 -2.30 -20.96
C ALA A 353 14.73 -1.99 -22.46
N MET A 354 15.88 -1.66 -23.07
CA MET A 354 15.98 -1.36 -24.50
C MET A 354 15.68 -2.61 -25.36
N ILE A 355 16.22 -3.77 -24.99
CA ILE A 355 15.94 -5.04 -25.67
C ILE A 355 14.43 -5.35 -25.64
N ARG A 356 13.80 -5.20 -24.49
CA ARG A 356 12.35 -5.41 -24.34
C ARG A 356 11.54 -4.45 -25.21
N GLU A 357 11.88 -3.16 -25.23
CA GLU A 357 11.22 -2.16 -26.08
C GLU A 357 11.31 -2.52 -27.58
N PHE A 358 12.46 -3.00 -28.02
CA PHE A 358 12.63 -3.47 -29.41
C PHE A 358 11.81 -4.73 -29.70
N GLN A 359 11.75 -5.69 -28.79
CA GLN A 359 10.93 -6.89 -28.94
C GLN A 359 9.44 -6.56 -29.00
N ASP A 360 8.95 -5.65 -28.17
CA ASP A 360 7.57 -5.17 -28.17
C ASP A 360 7.24 -4.47 -29.50
N GLU A 361 8.15 -3.64 -30.00
CA GLU A 361 7.95 -2.95 -31.28
C GLU A 361 7.96 -3.94 -32.47
N ILE A 362 8.86 -4.92 -32.49
CA ILE A 362 8.88 -5.98 -33.49
C ILE A 362 7.56 -6.77 -33.47
N THR A 363 7.06 -7.11 -32.29
CA THR A 363 5.79 -7.82 -32.12
C THR A 363 4.62 -6.98 -32.65
N ARG A 364 4.60 -5.69 -32.32
CA ARG A 364 3.61 -4.73 -32.82
C ARG A 364 3.64 -4.60 -34.32
N LEU A 365 4.84 -4.52 -34.92
CA LEU A 365 5.01 -4.42 -36.37
C LEU A 365 4.59 -5.72 -37.08
N LYS A 366 4.89 -6.90 -36.51
CA LYS A 366 4.45 -8.20 -37.04
C LYS A 366 2.91 -8.31 -37.03
N MET A 367 2.24 -7.88 -35.97
CA MET A 367 0.77 -7.84 -35.90
C MET A 367 0.17 -6.94 -36.98
N LYS A 368 0.72 -5.73 -37.16
CA LYS A 368 0.26 -4.79 -38.20
C LYS A 368 0.49 -5.31 -39.60
N LEU A 369 1.54 -6.07 -39.87
CA LEU A 369 1.81 -6.72 -41.14
C LEU A 369 0.79 -7.86 -41.43
N ALA A 370 0.49 -8.67 -40.39
CA ALA A 370 -0.48 -9.75 -40.49
C ALA A 370 -1.91 -9.19 -40.76
N GLU A 371 -2.30 -8.10 -40.15
CA GLU A 371 -3.57 -7.40 -40.41
C GLU A 371 -3.66 -6.85 -41.84
N ARG A 372 -2.55 -6.35 -42.40
CA ARG A 372 -2.49 -5.85 -43.81
C ARG A 372 -2.38 -6.97 -44.84
N GLY A 373 -1.77 -8.12 -44.47
CA GLY A 373 -1.65 -9.28 -45.35
C GLY A 373 -2.93 -10.11 -45.48
N GLY A 374 -3.86 -10.00 -44.51
CA GLY A 374 -5.17 -10.69 -44.55
C GLY A 374 -6.27 -10.02 -45.41
N GLY A 375 -6.02 -8.82 -45.94
CA GLY A 375 -7.01 -8.06 -46.75
C GLY A 375 -6.91 -8.22 -48.27
N GLY A 376 -6.08 -9.10 -48.81
CA GLY A 376 -5.82 -9.23 -50.22
C GLY A 376 -6.17 -10.61 -50.84
N GLY A 377 -7.41 -11.08 -50.70
CA GLY A 377 -7.81 -12.37 -51.27
C GLY A 377 -9.31 -12.50 -51.45
N GLY A 378 -9.89 -11.70 -52.36
CA GLY A 378 -11.30 -11.82 -52.70
C GLY A 378 -11.69 -10.95 -53.87
N GLY A 379 -11.29 -11.34 -55.09
CA GLY A 379 -11.71 -10.65 -56.29
C GLY A 379 -11.16 -11.31 -57.54
N GLY A 380 -11.84 -12.33 -58.00
CA GLY A 380 -11.60 -13.00 -59.26
C GLY A 380 -12.77 -13.90 -59.57
#